data_d83d88b2d3009a5299a97c17fbacb662
#
_entry.id   d83d88b2d3009a5299a97c17fbacb662
#
_cell.length_a   1.000
_cell.length_b   1.000
_cell.length_c   1.000
_cell.angle_alpha   90.00
_cell.angle_beta   90.00
_cell.angle_gamma   90.00
#
_symmetry.space_group_name_H-M   'P 1'
#
loop_
_entity.id
_entity.type
_entity.pdbx_description
1 polymer ?
#
loop_
_entity_poly.entity_id
_entity_poly.type
_entity_poly.pdbx_seq_one_letter_code
_entity_poly.pdbx_strand_id
1 'polypeptide(L)'
;MDKLDYADVYTAEKFFGLLFVKSGMLNELIKNVPEITNIQHNPIYGLSNLLINEDISEASGSYEGNIAFDGQGVIVGIIGTGIDYLNPRFMKNTGETKIVAIWDQSIDNGPSSDLIPFGREFNEEDINRAINNRAEGKDPYEVVPHKDEVGHGTAIAGIIGGRNFGREDKLKSIAPNCEFAIVKLREAIPEITKLAGFEEDIKNLYLSTSIALAIRYLSDLQLKLKKLMVVYLPLGTNFGGHDGSTILERYIEDITQRRDFAIVTDTGDQGTGRTHTSGIIEKIGDTKDILFNIGQGQNSLIIGVYVRRIDAISISITAPSGDTIKNIPLPTVEEKNNYFNFQENNIDINYFANQTLTGLVGINIVIKNATEGVWKVSLLGEVIVSGLYDAWMPQAELLKGNTGFLNPVSNTTLLTPCAALDIISTSYYNQIDNTVIETSGKGYPRNGKIEPSVTIGGVNILTVGLNNSLVLGTGGAMAGAILAGAVALIYQWGIVDGNFQGLFPPRIKNLLIASTVKDEGKVYPNTEWGFGKLSFDALFETLFITSNINITNPKRILKDEGNRELYVCIPEEIYRRLKDNLL
;
A
#
# COMPACT_ATOMS: atom_id res chain seq x y z
N MET A 1 -28.77 -7.36 8.21
CA MET A 1 -29.19 -5.99 7.83
C MET A 1 -30.30 -6.13 6.80
N ASP A 2 -31.49 -5.64 7.11
CA ASP A 2 -32.54 -5.52 6.11
C ASP A 2 -32.04 -4.59 4.99
N LYS A 3 -32.36 -4.91 3.74
CA LYS A 3 -31.89 -4.12 2.59
C LYS A 3 -32.41 -2.69 2.73
N LEU A 4 -31.50 -1.76 2.89
CA LEU A 4 -31.82 -0.33 2.81
C LEU A 4 -31.78 0.05 1.32
N ASP A 5 -32.85 0.60 0.80
CA ASP A 5 -32.95 0.96 -0.64
C ASP A 5 -31.98 2.05 -1.09
N TYR A 6 -31.24 2.64 -0.15
CA TYR A 6 -30.29 3.72 -0.38
C TYR A 6 -28.84 3.38 0.02
N ALA A 7 -28.58 2.16 0.48
CA ALA A 7 -27.23 1.75 0.86
C ALA A 7 -26.98 0.26 0.60
N ASP A 8 -25.85 -0.03 -0.03
CA ASP A 8 -25.31 -1.38 -0.18
C ASP A 8 -24.11 -1.56 0.74
N VAL A 9 -24.03 -2.72 1.41
CA VAL A 9 -22.96 -3.04 2.34
C VAL A 9 -22.24 -4.29 1.90
N TYR A 10 -20.94 -4.20 1.78
CA TYR A 10 -20.06 -5.34 1.52
C TYR A 10 -19.16 -5.54 2.74
N THR A 11 -19.31 -6.67 3.43
CA THR A 11 -18.41 -7.02 4.54
C THR A 11 -17.05 -7.42 3.99
N ALA A 12 -15.99 -6.75 4.42
CA ALA A 12 -14.62 -7.11 4.06
C ALA A 12 -14.06 -8.19 5.00
N GLU A 13 -14.29 -8.02 6.30
CA GLU A 13 -13.95 -8.95 7.39
C GLU A 13 -14.94 -8.73 8.56
N LYS A 14 -14.72 -9.46 9.66
CA LYS A 14 -15.62 -9.45 10.84
C LYS A 14 -15.97 -8.05 11.35
N PHE A 15 -15.02 -7.10 11.26
CA PHE A 15 -15.16 -5.74 11.81
C PHE A 15 -15.14 -4.64 10.74
N PHE A 16 -14.97 -4.99 9.45
CA PHE A 16 -14.84 -4.03 8.38
C PHE A 16 -15.92 -4.21 7.33
N GLY A 17 -16.54 -3.13 6.95
CA GLY A 17 -17.54 -3.09 5.89
C GLY A 17 -17.28 -1.93 4.93
N LEU A 18 -17.63 -2.14 3.69
CA LEU A 18 -17.60 -1.14 2.64
C LEU A 18 -19.04 -0.70 2.37
N LEU A 19 -19.27 0.59 2.42
CA LEU A 19 -20.59 1.18 2.29
C LEU A 19 -20.69 1.94 0.98
N PHE A 20 -21.66 1.61 0.16
CA PHE A 20 -22.07 2.38 -1.01
C PHE A 20 -23.40 3.04 -0.69
N VAL A 21 -23.38 4.34 -0.45
CA VAL A 21 -24.54 5.10 0.04
C VAL A 21 -24.94 6.14 -1.00
N LYS A 22 -26.24 6.28 -1.26
CA LYS A 22 -26.76 7.38 -2.10
C LYS A 22 -26.30 8.73 -1.54
N SER A 23 -25.92 9.62 -2.45
CA SER A 23 -25.49 10.97 -2.07
C SER A 23 -26.54 11.66 -1.17
N GLY A 24 -26.07 12.22 -0.04
CA GLY A 24 -26.91 12.90 0.95
C GLY A 24 -27.57 11.99 1.99
N MET A 25 -27.49 10.65 1.87
CA MET A 25 -28.16 9.70 2.78
C MET A 25 -27.26 9.16 3.90
N LEU A 26 -25.99 9.59 3.97
CA LEU A 26 -25.04 9.09 4.97
C LEU A 26 -25.49 9.35 6.41
N ASN A 27 -26.01 10.54 6.70
CA ASN A 27 -26.49 10.90 8.04
C ASN A 27 -27.71 10.06 8.46
N GLU A 28 -28.56 9.71 7.51
CA GLU A 28 -29.71 8.83 7.75
C GLU A 28 -29.24 7.40 8.01
N LEU A 29 -28.24 6.92 7.28
CA LEU A 29 -27.64 5.61 7.52
C LEU A 29 -27.06 5.50 8.92
N ILE A 30 -26.24 6.48 9.35
CA ILE A 30 -25.64 6.51 10.70
C ILE A 30 -26.72 6.48 11.79
N LYS A 31 -27.81 7.23 11.58
CA LYS A 31 -28.94 7.26 12.52
C LYS A 31 -29.69 5.94 12.60
N ASN A 32 -29.83 5.24 11.46
CA ASN A 32 -30.58 3.99 11.37
C ASN A 32 -29.75 2.76 11.74
N VAL A 33 -28.41 2.86 11.73
CA VAL A 33 -27.48 1.77 12.04
C VAL A 33 -26.44 2.26 13.07
N PRO A 34 -26.83 2.37 14.36
CA PRO A 34 -25.97 2.90 15.43
C PRO A 34 -24.75 2.00 15.73
N GLU A 35 -24.72 0.79 15.20
CA GLU A 35 -23.58 -0.13 15.29
C GLU A 35 -22.39 0.32 14.43
N ILE A 36 -22.60 1.25 13.50
CA ILE A 36 -21.51 1.88 12.75
C ILE A 36 -20.78 2.85 13.68
N THR A 37 -19.63 2.44 14.18
CA THR A 37 -18.85 3.20 15.17
C THR A 37 -17.83 4.13 14.57
N ASN A 38 -17.39 3.87 13.33
CA ASN A 38 -16.40 4.69 12.63
C ASN A 38 -16.65 4.66 11.12
N ILE A 39 -16.62 5.82 10.49
CA ILE A 39 -16.67 5.98 9.04
C ILE A 39 -15.45 6.80 8.61
N GLN A 40 -14.67 6.27 7.71
CA GLN A 40 -13.61 7.03 7.07
C GLN A 40 -14.04 7.41 5.66
N HIS A 41 -13.94 8.70 5.35
CA HIS A 41 -14.05 9.16 3.96
C HIS A 41 -12.96 8.52 3.13
N ASN A 42 -13.30 8.18 1.89
CA ASN A 42 -12.51 7.38 0.98
C ASN A 42 -11.17 8.07 0.63
N PRO A 43 -10.03 7.75 1.23
CA PRO A 43 -8.75 8.31 0.80
C PRO A 43 -8.44 7.91 -0.64
N ILE A 44 -7.77 8.81 -1.33
CA ILE A 44 -7.32 8.61 -2.72
C ILE A 44 -5.86 8.18 -2.71
N TYR A 45 -5.57 7.12 -3.45
CA TYR A 45 -4.24 6.52 -3.62
C TYR A 45 -3.74 6.75 -5.04
N GLY A 46 -2.46 7.06 -5.17
CA GLY A 46 -1.73 7.08 -6.44
C GLY A 46 -0.90 5.80 -6.62
N LEU A 47 -0.43 5.56 -7.84
CA LEU A 47 0.55 4.50 -8.11
C LEU A 47 1.90 4.84 -7.46
N SER A 48 2.60 3.83 -7.00
CA SER A 48 4.03 3.97 -6.67
C SER A 48 4.82 4.35 -7.91
N ASN A 49 5.82 5.22 -7.75
CA ASN A 49 6.59 5.73 -8.87
C ASN A 49 7.32 4.61 -9.63
N LEU A 50 7.19 4.66 -10.93
CA LEU A 50 7.88 3.81 -11.88
C LEU A 50 8.24 4.63 -13.13
N LEU A 51 9.51 4.98 -13.22
CA LEU A 51 10.07 5.58 -14.44
C LEU A 51 10.46 4.46 -15.39
N ILE A 52 9.91 4.48 -16.59
CA ILE A 52 10.20 3.49 -17.65
C ILE A 52 11.14 4.11 -18.67
N ASN A 53 12.23 3.37 -19.02
CA ASN A 53 13.14 3.69 -20.09
C ASN A 53 13.19 2.52 -21.10
N GLU A 54 12.98 2.81 -22.36
CA GLU A 54 13.02 1.82 -23.45
C GLU A 54 14.45 1.45 -23.87
N ASP A 55 15.43 2.30 -23.57
CA ASP A 55 16.84 1.98 -23.80
C ASP A 55 17.37 1.06 -22.68
N ILE A 56 17.58 -0.20 -23.05
CA ILE A 56 18.03 -1.25 -22.11
C ILE A 56 19.56 -1.39 -22.06
N SER A 57 20.32 -0.47 -22.62
CA SER A 57 21.80 -0.53 -22.64
C SER A 57 22.42 -0.45 -21.24
N GLU A 58 21.75 0.25 -20.32
CA GLU A 58 22.16 0.45 -18.92
C GLU A 58 21.46 -0.51 -17.93
N ALA A 59 21.00 -1.66 -18.40
CA ALA A 59 20.34 -2.63 -17.53
C ALA A 59 21.25 -3.05 -16.37
N SER A 60 20.76 -2.84 -15.15
CA SER A 60 21.36 -3.41 -13.94
C SER A 60 20.68 -4.71 -13.58
N GLY A 61 21.41 -5.62 -12.94
CA GLY A 61 20.81 -6.85 -12.40
C GLY A 61 19.84 -6.53 -11.26
N SER A 62 18.72 -7.21 -11.23
CA SER A 62 17.76 -7.13 -10.12
C SER A 62 18.34 -7.72 -8.83
N TYR A 63 19.30 -8.62 -8.96
CA TYR A 63 20.02 -9.26 -7.86
C TYR A 63 21.32 -9.91 -8.39
N GLU A 64 22.29 -10.06 -7.51
CA GLU A 64 23.48 -10.88 -7.73
C GLU A 64 23.31 -12.22 -6.98
N GLY A 65 23.78 -13.33 -7.59
CA GLY A 65 23.73 -14.66 -6.99
C GLY A 65 22.84 -15.67 -7.73
N ASN A 66 22.85 -16.90 -7.27
CA ASN A 66 22.00 -17.98 -7.79
C ASN A 66 20.78 -18.12 -6.91
N ILE A 67 19.59 -17.91 -7.46
CA ILE A 67 18.32 -18.18 -6.77
C ILE A 67 18.08 -19.70 -6.74
N ALA A 68 17.96 -20.27 -5.53
CA ALA A 68 17.74 -21.71 -5.33
C ALA A 68 16.28 -22.13 -5.51
N PHE A 69 15.36 -21.16 -5.52
CA PHE A 69 13.90 -21.33 -5.61
C PHE A 69 13.38 -20.52 -6.79
N ASP A 70 12.16 -20.81 -7.23
CA ASP A 70 11.58 -20.22 -8.45
C ASP A 70 10.13 -19.72 -8.28
N GLY A 71 9.59 -19.79 -7.06
CA GLY A 71 8.24 -19.35 -6.73
C GLY A 71 7.14 -20.39 -7.01
N GLN A 72 7.50 -21.65 -7.35
CA GLN A 72 6.51 -22.69 -7.62
C GLN A 72 5.55 -22.88 -6.44
N GLY A 73 4.25 -23.01 -6.74
CA GLY A 73 3.20 -23.26 -5.74
C GLY A 73 2.72 -21.98 -5.02
N VAL A 74 3.21 -20.81 -5.42
CA VAL A 74 2.82 -19.51 -4.84
C VAL A 74 2.14 -18.64 -5.90
N ILE A 75 1.05 -17.97 -5.52
CA ILE A 75 0.39 -16.97 -6.32
C ILE A 75 0.88 -15.59 -5.88
N VAL A 76 1.25 -14.74 -6.84
CA VAL A 76 1.48 -13.32 -6.58
C VAL A 76 0.28 -12.52 -7.08
N GLY A 77 -0.44 -11.91 -6.14
CA GLY A 77 -1.53 -10.97 -6.41
C GLY A 77 -0.96 -9.57 -6.70
N ILE A 78 -1.36 -8.94 -7.79
CA ILE A 78 -0.95 -7.57 -8.13
C ILE A 78 -2.21 -6.70 -8.22
N ILE A 79 -2.25 -5.62 -7.45
CA ILE A 79 -3.33 -4.65 -7.43
C ILE A 79 -2.84 -3.37 -8.10
N GLY A 80 -3.40 -2.99 -9.26
CA GLY A 80 -2.95 -1.79 -9.97
C GLY A 80 -3.61 -1.59 -11.32
N THR A 81 -2.82 -1.40 -12.38
CA THR A 81 -3.28 -1.03 -13.73
C THR A 81 -3.66 -2.21 -14.62
N GLY A 82 -3.46 -3.45 -14.15
CA GLY A 82 -3.68 -4.66 -14.93
C GLY A 82 -2.39 -5.32 -15.41
N ILE A 83 -2.47 -6.10 -16.49
CA ILE A 83 -1.34 -6.84 -17.09
C ILE A 83 -1.57 -7.03 -18.58
N ASP A 84 -0.51 -7.00 -19.39
CA ASP A 84 -0.52 -7.49 -20.78
C ASP A 84 -0.56 -9.03 -20.79
N TYR A 85 -1.75 -9.62 -20.57
CA TYR A 85 -1.95 -11.06 -20.39
C TYR A 85 -1.60 -11.87 -21.65
N LEU A 86 -1.55 -11.23 -22.81
CA LEU A 86 -1.15 -11.86 -24.06
C LEU A 86 0.37 -11.94 -24.25
N ASN A 87 1.15 -11.33 -23.36
CA ASN A 87 2.60 -11.37 -23.42
C ASN A 87 3.11 -12.79 -23.12
N PRO A 88 3.90 -13.41 -24.03
CA PRO A 88 4.38 -14.80 -23.84
C PRO A 88 5.23 -14.99 -22.57
N ARG A 89 5.73 -13.89 -21.96
CA ARG A 89 6.49 -13.96 -20.70
C ARG A 89 5.61 -14.33 -19.50
N PHE A 90 4.29 -14.18 -19.63
CA PHE A 90 3.31 -14.60 -18.62
C PHE A 90 2.63 -15.92 -18.95
N MET A 91 3.28 -16.72 -19.81
CA MET A 91 2.81 -18.06 -20.18
C MET A 91 3.77 -19.14 -19.66
N LYS A 92 3.22 -20.32 -19.38
CA LYS A 92 3.96 -21.55 -19.07
C LYS A 92 4.71 -22.03 -20.35
N ASN A 93 5.64 -22.98 -20.20
CA ASN A 93 6.31 -23.59 -21.35
C ASN A 93 5.34 -24.33 -22.28
N THR A 94 4.18 -24.73 -21.80
CA THR A 94 3.08 -25.32 -22.58
C THR A 94 2.36 -24.35 -23.48
N GLY A 95 2.56 -23.02 -23.30
CA GLY A 95 1.81 -21.95 -23.97
C GLY A 95 0.55 -21.50 -23.22
N GLU A 96 0.18 -22.20 -22.14
CA GLU A 96 -0.91 -21.81 -21.25
C GLU A 96 -0.53 -20.62 -20.38
N THR A 97 -1.52 -19.85 -19.94
CA THR A 97 -1.28 -18.72 -19.03
C THR A 97 -0.74 -19.15 -17.67
N LYS A 98 0.06 -18.28 -17.03
CA LYS A 98 0.41 -18.33 -15.60
C LYS A 98 -0.56 -17.55 -14.73
N ILE A 99 -1.55 -16.87 -15.34
CA ILE A 99 -2.50 -16.01 -14.64
C ILE A 99 -3.73 -16.83 -14.28
N VAL A 100 -3.95 -17.06 -12.99
CA VAL A 100 -5.08 -17.85 -12.49
C VAL A 100 -6.41 -17.08 -12.53
N ALA A 101 -6.35 -15.76 -12.40
CA ALA A 101 -7.52 -14.89 -12.50
C ALA A 101 -7.14 -13.44 -12.79
N ILE A 102 -8.02 -12.73 -13.50
CA ILE A 102 -8.01 -11.29 -13.66
C ILE A 102 -9.36 -10.75 -13.20
N TRP A 103 -9.38 -9.83 -12.23
CA TRP A 103 -10.55 -9.00 -11.97
C TRP A 103 -10.32 -7.60 -12.47
N ASP A 104 -11.02 -7.22 -13.52
CA ASP A 104 -10.99 -5.88 -14.09
C ASP A 104 -12.17 -5.06 -13.55
N GLN A 105 -11.87 -4.16 -12.62
CA GLN A 105 -12.87 -3.29 -12.00
C GLN A 105 -13.36 -2.17 -12.92
N SER A 106 -12.68 -1.93 -14.04
CA SER A 106 -13.03 -0.85 -14.99
C SER A 106 -14.12 -1.25 -15.99
N ILE A 107 -14.48 -2.53 -16.06
CA ILE A 107 -15.48 -3.05 -17.00
C ILE A 107 -16.87 -2.99 -16.36
N ASP A 108 -17.78 -2.17 -16.90
CA ASP A 108 -19.09 -1.90 -16.30
C ASP A 108 -20.14 -3.02 -16.48
N ASN A 109 -19.98 -3.91 -17.44
CA ASN A 109 -21.00 -4.89 -17.85
C ASN A 109 -20.69 -6.35 -17.44
N GLY A 110 -20.04 -6.54 -16.29
CA GLY A 110 -19.77 -7.87 -15.75
C GLY A 110 -20.91 -8.39 -14.86
N PRO A 111 -21.06 -9.71 -14.68
CA PRO A 111 -21.94 -10.26 -13.67
C PRO A 111 -21.43 -9.89 -12.28
N SER A 112 -22.26 -9.23 -11.50
CA SER A 112 -21.97 -8.99 -10.08
C SER A 112 -22.18 -10.27 -9.27
N SER A 113 -21.34 -10.50 -8.29
CA SER A 113 -21.50 -11.54 -7.28
C SER A 113 -21.23 -10.95 -5.88
N ASP A 114 -21.47 -11.72 -4.84
CA ASP A 114 -21.13 -11.28 -3.47
C ASP A 114 -19.64 -10.95 -3.29
N LEU A 115 -18.77 -11.52 -4.14
CA LEU A 115 -17.33 -11.29 -4.15
C LEU A 115 -16.92 -10.12 -5.05
N ILE A 116 -17.69 -9.87 -6.12
CA ILE A 116 -17.37 -8.88 -7.16
C ILE A 116 -18.59 -7.98 -7.33
N PRO A 117 -18.64 -6.84 -6.61
CA PRO A 117 -19.79 -5.93 -6.69
C PRO A 117 -19.91 -5.19 -8.03
N PHE A 118 -18.79 -5.07 -8.76
CA PHE A 118 -18.70 -4.43 -10.08
C PHE A 118 -17.48 -4.99 -10.84
N GLY A 119 -17.32 -4.59 -12.07
CA GLY A 119 -16.23 -5.09 -12.91
C GLY A 119 -16.53 -6.47 -13.47
N ARG A 120 -15.50 -7.12 -13.99
CA ARG A 120 -15.59 -8.48 -14.55
C ARG A 120 -14.39 -9.33 -14.18
N GLU A 121 -14.65 -10.57 -13.77
CA GLU A 121 -13.63 -11.59 -13.54
C GLU A 121 -13.42 -12.44 -14.78
N PHE A 122 -12.18 -12.81 -15.03
CA PHE A 122 -11.77 -13.77 -16.04
C PHE A 122 -10.89 -14.83 -15.37
N ASN A 123 -11.26 -16.08 -15.49
CA ASN A 123 -10.52 -17.20 -14.96
C ASN A 123 -9.44 -17.72 -15.93
N GLU A 124 -8.63 -18.68 -15.50
CA GLU A 124 -7.56 -19.27 -16.32
C GLU A 124 -8.08 -19.83 -17.65
N GLU A 125 -9.29 -20.42 -17.70
CA GLU A 125 -9.90 -20.98 -18.91
C GLU A 125 -10.25 -19.88 -19.92
N ASP A 126 -10.83 -18.75 -19.45
CA ASP A 126 -11.15 -17.61 -20.30
C ASP A 126 -9.88 -17.01 -20.93
N ILE A 127 -8.82 -16.87 -20.11
CA ILE A 127 -7.53 -16.31 -20.55
C ILE A 127 -6.89 -17.25 -21.59
N ASN A 128 -6.85 -18.55 -21.35
CA ASN A 128 -6.34 -19.53 -22.30
C ASN A 128 -7.15 -19.53 -23.60
N ARG A 129 -8.48 -19.39 -23.53
CA ARG A 129 -9.32 -19.27 -24.71
C ARG A 129 -9.00 -18.01 -25.53
N ALA A 130 -8.73 -16.87 -24.88
CA ALA A 130 -8.30 -15.65 -25.54
C ALA A 130 -6.92 -15.80 -26.19
N ILE A 131 -5.97 -16.47 -25.52
CA ILE A 131 -4.64 -16.78 -26.08
C ILE A 131 -4.78 -17.66 -27.34
N ASN A 132 -5.63 -18.68 -27.30
CA ASN A 132 -5.89 -19.55 -28.44
C ASN A 132 -6.56 -18.79 -29.59
N ASN A 133 -7.51 -17.91 -29.32
CA ASN A 133 -8.12 -17.03 -30.32
C ASN A 133 -7.05 -16.23 -31.06
N ARG A 134 -6.10 -15.61 -30.32
CA ARG A 134 -4.99 -14.88 -30.93
C ARG A 134 -4.13 -15.77 -31.83
N ALA A 135 -3.83 -16.99 -31.39
CA ALA A 135 -3.03 -17.95 -32.19
C ALA A 135 -3.77 -18.38 -33.49
N GLU A 136 -5.11 -18.39 -33.48
CA GLU A 136 -5.96 -18.67 -34.63
C GLU A 136 -6.24 -17.43 -35.51
N GLY A 137 -5.68 -16.25 -35.17
CA GLY A 137 -5.93 -14.98 -35.89
C GLY A 137 -7.28 -14.33 -35.59
N LYS A 138 -7.97 -14.75 -34.53
CA LYS A 138 -9.19 -14.15 -34.00
C LYS A 138 -8.87 -13.07 -32.96
N ASP A 139 -9.79 -12.16 -32.70
CA ASP A 139 -9.61 -11.14 -31.66
C ASP A 139 -9.67 -11.75 -30.25
N PRO A 140 -8.57 -11.73 -29.46
CA PRO A 140 -8.57 -12.22 -28.11
C PRO A 140 -9.44 -11.38 -27.15
N TYR A 141 -9.63 -10.10 -27.46
CA TYR A 141 -10.37 -9.15 -26.64
C TYR A 141 -11.89 -9.34 -26.68
N GLU A 142 -12.42 -10.11 -27.66
CA GLU A 142 -13.80 -10.56 -27.61
C GLU A 142 -14.08 -11.49 -26.42
N VAL A 143 -13.05 -12.21 -25.94
CA VAL A 143 -13.15 -13.12 -24.78
C VAL A 143 -12.75 -12.42 -23.51
N VAL A 144 -11.56 -11.79 -23.50
CA VAL A 144 -10.97 -11.09 -22.34
C VAL A 144 -10.61 -9.66 -22.75
N PRO A 145 -11.55 -8.69 -22.65
CA PRO A 145 -11.33 -7.29 -23.03
C PRO A 145 -10.48 -6.50 -22.04
N HIS A 146 -9.62 -7.18 -21.29
CA HIS A 146 -8.70 -6.59 -20.34
C HIS A 146 -7.43 -6.10 -21.03
N LYS A 147 -6.96 -4.91 -20.62
CA LYS A 147 -5.69 -4.30 -21.08
C LYS A 147 -5.04 -3.55 -19.94
N ASP A 148 -3.71 -3.57 -19.91
CA ASP A 148 -2.90 -2.61 -19.15
C ASP A 148 -2.49 -1.49 -20.12
N GLU A 149 -3.14 -0.33 -20.04
CA GLU A 149 -2.83 0.81 -20.90
C GLU A 149 -1.64 1.63 -20.38
N VAL A 150 -1.30 1.47 -19.09
CA VAL A 150 -0.25 2.23 -18.40
C VAL A 150 1.09 1.50 -18.46
N GLY A 151 1.08 0.17 -18.41
CA GLY A 151 2.26 -0.68 -18.39
C GLY A 151 2.88 -0.88 -17.01
N HIS A 152 2.33 -0.22 -15.97
CA HIS A 152 2.85 -0.29 -14.61
C HIS A 152 2.72 -1.71 -14.02
N GLY A 153 1.53 -2.31 -14.09
CA GLY A 153 1.32 -3.67 -13.60
C GLY A 153 2.06 -4.73 -14.42
N THR A 154 2.18 -4.53 -15.74
CA THR A 154 2.96 -5.39 -16.64
C THR A 154 4.44 -5.39 -16.27
N ALA A 155 5.03 -4.22 -16.01
CA ALA A 155 6.43 -4.10 -15.60
C ALA A 155 6.69 -4.76 -14.24
N ILE A 156 5.79 -4.57 -13.28
CA ILE A 156 5.84 -5.23 -11.98
C ILE A 156 5.78 -6.76 -12.12
N ALA A 157 4.81 -7.28 -12.88
CA ALA A 157 4.69 -8.71 -13.12
C ALA A 157 5.94 -9.29 -13.82
N GLY A 158 6.55 -8.50 -14.71
CA GLY A 158 7.77 -8.86 -15.43
C GLY A 158 8.95 -9.19 -14.53
N ILE A 159 9.25 -8.31 -13.55
CA ILE A 159 10.35 -8.54 -12.61
C ILE A 159 10.01 -9.61 -11.56
N ILE A 160 8.74 -9.71 -11.15
CA ILE A 160 8.34 -10.76 -10.20
C ILE A 160 8.51 -12.14 -10.82
N GLY A 161 7.91 -12.39 -11.99
CA GLY A 161 7.81 -13.73 -12.51
C GLY A 161 7.73 -13.83 -14.05
N GLY A 162 8.26 -12.85 -14.78
CA GLY A 162 8.37 -12.93 -16.24
C GLY A 162 9.28 -14.08 -16.66
N ARG A 163 8.81 -14.90 -17.62
CA ARG A 163 9.56 -16.05 -18.11
C ARG A 163 10.78 -15.61 -18.90
N ASN A 164 11.92 -16.25 -18.66
CA ASN A 164 13.12 -16.17 -19.45
C ASN A 164 13.04 -17.15 -20.64
N PHE A 165 13.43 -16.74 -21.84
CA PHE A 165 13.36 -17.56 -23.06
C PHE A 165 14.68 -18.28 -23.39
N GLY A 166 15.63 -18.32 -22.50
CA GLY A 166 16.88 -19.07 -22.67
C GLY A 166 18.12 -18.23 -22.37
N ARG A 167 19.29 -18.76 -22.72
CA ARG A 167 20.58 -18.22 -22.26
C ARG A 167 20.91 -16.81 -22.76
N GLU A 168 20.36 -16.41 -23.90
CA GLU A 168 20.58 -15.07 -24.50
C GLU A 168 19.58 -14.02 -23.98
N ASP A 169 18.54 -14.46 -23.28
CA ASP A 169 17.56 -13.56 -22.70
C ASP A 169 18.12 -12.89 -21.45
N LYS A 170 18.12 -11.57 -21.45
CA LYS A 170 18.65 -10.77 -20.34
C LYS A 170 17.70 -10.68 -19.14
N LEU A 171 16.41 -10.97 -19.33
CA LEU A 171 15.43 -10.89 -18.24
C LEU A 171 15.74 -11.95 -17.18
N LYS A 172 15.86 -11.48 -15.93
CA LYS A 172 15.99 -12.33 -14.75
C LYS A 172 14.90 -11.92 -13.75
N SER A 173 13.78 -12.62 -13.76
CA SER A 173 12.75 -12.45 -12.76
C SER A 173 13.07 -13.19 -11.47
N ILE A 174 12.48 -12.77 -10.36
CA ILE A 174 12.77 -13.28 -9.02
C ILE A 174 12.14 -14.66 -8.80
N ALA A 175 10.87 -14.82 -9.19
CA ALA A 175 10.07 -16.03 -8.97
C ALA A 175 9.44 -16.51 -10.29
N PRO A 176 10.26 -16.99 -11.27
CA PRO A 176 9.82 -17.26 -12.65
C PRO A 176 8.71 -18.30 -12.78
N ASN A 177 8.50 -19.17 -11.78
CA ASN A 177 7.47 -20.19 -11.76
C ASN A 177 6.30 -19.87 -10.81
N CYS A 178 6.20 -18.64 -10.27
CA CYS A 178 4.99 -18.21 -9.59
C CYS A 178 3.81 -18.10 -10.56
N GLU A 179 2.61 -18.17 -10.02
CA GLU A 179 1.37 -17.83 -10.74
C GLU A 179 0.93 -16.41 -10.39
N PHE A 180 0.06 -15.82 -11.18
CA PHE A 180 -0.43 -14.47 -10.95
C PHE A 180 -1.94 -14.42 -10.73
N ALA A 181 -2.39 -13.51 -9.85
CA ALA A 181 -3.77 -13.07 -9.75
C ALA A 181 -3.78 -11.54 -9.87
N ILE A 182 -4.52 -11.01 -10.84
CA ILE A 182 -4.43 -9.60 -11.20
C ILE A 182 -5.72 -8.88 -10.86
N VAL A 183 -5.62 -7.73 -10.19
CA VAL A 183 -6.75 -6.81 -10.04
C VAL A 183 -6.40 -5.49 -10.70
N LYS A 184 -7.09 -5.18 -11.80
CA LYS A 184 -7.08 -3.84 -12.39
C LYS A 184 -8.09 -2.99 -11.65
N LEU A 185 -7.61 -1.95 -11.00
CA LEU A 185 -8.46 -1.02 -10.25
C LEU A 185 -9.26 -0.10 -11.17
N ARG A 186 -10.45 0.25 -10.71
CA ARG A 186 -11.25 1.32 -11.30
C ARG A 186 -10.72 2.67 -10.83
N GLU A 187 -10.44 3.56 -11.78
CA GLU A 187 -10.05 4.93 -11.45
C GLU A 187 -11.17 5.66 -10.68
N ALA A 188 -10.76 6.54 -9.79
CA ALA A 188 -11.68 7.43 -9.09
C ALA A 188 -12.33 8.39 -10.08
N ILE A 189 -13.64 8.58 -9.97
CA ILE A 189 -14.38 9.49 -10.85
C ILE A 189 -13.99 10.96 -10.55
N PRO A 190 -13.95 11.83 -11.58
CA PRO A 190 -13.50 13.22 -11.43
C PRO A 190 -14.23 14.00 -10.35
N GLU A 191 -15.52 13.71 -10.11
CA GLU A 191 -16.31 14.38 -9.08
C GLU A 191 -15.76 14.11 -7.66
N ILE A 192 -15.28 12.89 -7.41
CA ILE A 192 -14.71 12.51 -6.11
C ILE A 192 -13.29 13.08 -5.95
N THR A 193 -12.46 13.00 -6.99
CA THR A 193 -11.10 13.54 -6.95
C THR A 193 -11.13 15.06 -6.74
N LYS A 194 -12.05 15.76 -7.37
CA LYS A 194 -12.27 17.20 -7.21
C LYS A 194 -12.74 17.58 -5.80
N LEU A 195 -13.63 16.77 -5.19
CA LEU A 195 -14.01 16.98 -3.78
C LEU A 195 -12.84 16.81 -2.82
N ALA A 196 -11.89 15.95 -3.16
CA ALA A 196 -10.67 15.72 -2.40
C ALA A 196 -9.55 16.75 -2.73
N GLY A 197 -9.83 17.76 -3.55
CA GLY A 197 -8.89 18.82 -3.85
C GLY A 197 -7.90 18.50 -4.98
N PHE A 198 -8.15 17.47 -5.79
CA PHE A 198 -7.32 17.15 -6.96
C PHE A 198 -7.84 17.82 -8.22
N GLU A 199 -6.95 18.10 -9.16
CA GLU A 199 -7.28 18.65 -10.46
C GLU A 199 -7.89 17.59 -11.39
N GLU A 200 -8.68 18.01 -12.37
CA GLU A 200 -9.43 17.09 -13.26
C GLU A 200 -8.56 16.25 -14.21
N ASP A 201 -7.34 16.69 -14.49
CA ASP A 201 -6.43 16.04 -15.45
C ASP A 201 -5.53 14.96 -14.84
N ILE A 202 -5.59 14.76 -13.53
CA ILE A 202 -4.78 13.74 -12.86
C ILE A 202 -5.43 12.36 -13.05
N LYS A 203 -4.66 11.41 -13.59
CA LYS A 203 -5.05 10.03 -13.83
C LYS A 203 -4.41 9.06 -12.83
N ASN A 204 -4.83 7.81 -12.90
CA ASN A 204 -4.33 6.73 -12.06
C ASN A 204 -4.51 7.00 -10.56
N LEU A 205 -5.64 7.59 -10.22
CA LEU A 205 -6.09 7.80 -8.85
C LEU A 205 -7.15 6.77 -8.48
N TYR A 206 -7.01 6.15 -7.33
CA TYR A 206 -7.84 5.02 -6.89
C TYR A 206 -8.40 5.25 -5.50
N LEU A 207 -9.62 4.78 -5.26
CA LEU A 207 -10.26 4.87 -3.96
C LEU A 207 -9.81 3.74 -3.03
N SER A 208 -9.62 4.03 -1.77
CA SER A 208 -9.29 3.01 -0.76
C SER A 208 -10.30 1.87 -0.69
N THR A 209 -11.57 2.13 -0.99
CA THR A 209 -12.63 1.09 -1.09
C THR A 209 -12.38 0.12 -2.24
N SER A 210 -11.93 0.61 -3.40
CA SER A 210 -11.58 -0.24 -4.54
C SER A 210 -10.39 -1.15 -4.20
N ILE A 211 -9.41 -0.62 -3.46
CA ILE A 211 -8.24 -1.37 -2.97
C ILE A 211 -8.66 -2.42 -1.93
N ALA A 212 -9.50 -2.05 -0.96
CA ALA A 212 -10.00 -2.98 0.05
C ALA A 212 -10.79 -4.15 -0.57
N LEU A 213 -11.64 -3.86 -1.58
CA LEU A 213 -12.33 -4.90 -2.35
C LEU A 213 -11.36 -5.79 -3.12
N ALA A 214 -10.29 -5.22 -3.69
CA ALA A 214 -9.26 -5.98 -4.38
C ALA A 214 -8.53 -6.95 -3.43
N ILE A 215 -8.16 -6.49 -2.23
CA ILE A 215 -7.53 -7.32 -1.20
C ILE A 215 -8.50 -8.44 -0.77
N ARG A 216 -9.78 -8.11 -0.52
CA ARG A 216 -10.80 -9.10 -0.19
C ARG A 216 -10.93 -10.16 -1.29
N TYR A 217 -11.08 -9.73 -2.54
CA TYR A 217 -11.17 -10.65 -3.68
C TYR A 217 -9.99 -11.61 -3.75
N LEU A 218 -8.76 -11.10 -3.62
CA LEU A 218 -7.55 -11.93 -3.63
C LEU A 218 -7.51 -12.89 -2.44
N SER A 219 -7.96 -12.45 -1.26
CA SER A 219 -8.09 -13.30 -0.08
C SER A 219 -9.09 -14.45 -0.29
N ASP A 220 -10.27 -14.16 -0.83
CA ASP A 220 -11.29 -15.16 -1.12
C ASP A 220 -10.84 -16.13 -2.24
N LEU A 221 -10.16 -15.60 -3.28
CA LEU A 221 -9.54 -16.42 -4.32
C LEU A 221 -8.48 -17.36 -3.76
N GLN A 222 -7.64 -16.87 -2.84
CA GLN A 222 -6.62 -17.66 -2.16
C GLN A 222 -7.24 -18.83 -1.39
N LEU A 223 -8.32 -18.56 -0.62
CA LEU A 223 -9.06 -19.60 0.11
C LEU A 223 -9.67 -20.63 -0.83
N LYS A 224 -10.26 -20.19 -1.93
CA LYS A 224 -10.86 -21.05 -2.96
C LYS A 224 -9.82 -21.96 -3.61
N LEU A 225 -8.65 -21.42 -3.94
CA LEU A 225 -7.57 -22.16 -4.61
C LEU A 225 -6.71 -22.98 -3.61
N LYS A 226 -6.78 -22.67 -2.30
CA LYS A 226 -5.97 -23.29 -1.24
C LYS A 226 -4.46 -23.23 -1.53
N LYS A 227 -4.00 -22.12 -2.10
CA LYS A 227 -2.60 -21.83 -2.40
C LYS A 227 -2.08 -20.69 -1.53
N LEU A 228 -0.77 -20.58 -1.41
CA LEU A 228 -0.12 -19.43 -0.78
C LEU A 228 -0.24 -18.21 -1.67
N MET A 229 -0.43 -17.03 -1.07
CA MET A 229 -0.54 -15.80 -1.83
C MET A 229 0.30 -14.67 -1.21
N VAL A 230 1.04 -13.98 -2.08
CA VAL A 230 1.70 -12.73 -1.78
C VAL A 230 0.99 -11.64 -2.55
N VAL A 231 0.42 -10.66 -1.89
CA VAL A 231 -0.21 -9.50 -2.56
C VAL A 231 0.78 -8.35 -2.58
N TYR A 232 1.10 -7.87 -3.76
CA TYR A 232 1.85 -6.63 -3.92
C TYR A 232 0.89 -5.46 -4.18
N LEU A 233 1.01 -4.44 -3.34
CA LEU A 233 0.23 -3.22 -3.36
C LEU A 233 1.15 -2.03 -3.70
N PRO A 234 1.41 -1.76 -5.01
CA PRO A 234 2.25 -0.66 -5.47
C PRO A 234 1.47 0.66 -5.53
N LEU A 235 0.89 1.04 -4.41
CA LEU A 235 -0.04 2.17 -4.27
C LEU A 235 0.17 2.83 -2.92
N GLY A 236 0.10 4.15 -2.89
CA GLY A 236 0.22 4.86 -1.63
C GLY A 236 -0.50 6.20 -1.60
N THR A 237 -0.63 6.75 -0.39
CA THR A 237 -1.19 8.07 -0.15
C THR A 237 -0.53 8.75 1.03
N ASN A 238 -0.47 10.09 0.99
CA ASN A 238 -0.10 10.91 2.14
C ASN A 238 -1.29 11.19 3.08
N PHE A 239 -2.49 10.70 2.76
CA PHE A 239 -3.64 10.83 3.65
C PHE A 239 -3.59 9.84 4.79
N GLY A 240 -3.93 10.31 5.99
CA GLY A 240 -3.91 9.52 7.20
C GLY A 240 -2.86 10.00 8.20
N GLY A 241 -2.91 9.47 9.41
CA GLY A 241 -1.99 9.84 10.50
C GLY A 241 -0.61 9.22 10.42
N HIS A 242 -0.31 8.43 9.39
CA HIS A 242 0.93 7.64 9.24
C HIS A 242 1.27 6.80 10.50
N ASP A 243 0.26 6.26 11.13
CA ASP A 243 0.34 5.56 12.41
C ASP A 243 -0.35 4.18 12.41
N GLY A 244 -0.77 3.70 11.23
CA GLY A 244 -1.48 2.43 11.07
C GLY A 244 -2.97 2.49 11.45
N SER A 245 -3.54 3.68 11.65
CA SER A 245 -4.92 3.84 12.13
C SER A 245 -5.97 3.93 11.03
N THR A 246 -5.60 4.12 9.76
CA THR A 246 -6.57 4.17 8.68
C THR A 246 -7.34 2.85 8.57
N ILE A 247 -8.59 2.92 8.09
CA ILE A 247 -9.41 1.70 7.97
C ILE A 247 -8.74 0.66 7.06
N LEU A 248 -8.09 1.10 5.96
CA LEU A 248 -7.36 0.18 5.08
C LEU A 248 -6.17 -0.48 5.78
N GLU A 249 -5.38 0.28 6.56
CA GLU A 249 -4.25 -0.26 7.31
C GLU A 249 -4.69 -1.29 8.35
N ARG A 250 -5.77 -1.01 9.07
CA ARG A 250 -6.34 -1.95 10.04
C ARG A 250 -6.93 -3.20 9.38
N TYR A 251 -7.53 -3.05 8.21
CA TYR A 251 -7.98 -4.18 7.42
C TYR A 251 -6.80 -5.06 6.95
N ILE A 252 -5.71 -4.43 6.50
CA ILE A 252 -4.46 -5.13 6.17
C ILE A 252 -3.91 -5.87 7.40
N GLU A 253 -3.91 -5.23 8.57
CA GLU A 253 -3.48 -5.85 9.82
C GLU A 253 -4.28 -7.11 10.15
N ASP A 254 -5.61 -7.05 10.03
CA ASP A 254 -6.49 -8.18 10.31
C ASP A 254 -6.24 -9.36 9.37
N ILE A 255 -6.14 -9.09 8.06
CA ILE A 255 -5.97 -10.14 7.06
C ILE A 255 -4.57 -10.78 7.06
N THR A 256 -3.53 -10.04 7.45
CA THR A 256 -2.14 -10.53 7.53
C THR A 256 -1.88 -11.40 8.76
N GLN A 257 -2.83 -11.55 9.67
CA GLN A 257 -2.75 -12.58 10.73
C GLN A 257 -2.81 -14.01 10.18
N ARG A 258 -3.20 -14.19 8.93
CA ARG A 258 -3.26 -15.50 8.26
C ARG A 258 -1.86 -15.94 7.83
N ARG A 259 -1.64 -17.27 7.85
CA ARG A 259 -0.33 -17.86 7.51
C ARG A 259 0.00 -17.81 6.03
N ASP A 260 -1.02 -17.93 5.21
CA ASP A 260 -0.96 -18.21 3.79
C ASP A 260 -1.18 -16.96 2.92
N PHE A 261 -1.20 -15.77 3.56
CA PHE A 261 -1.48 -14.50 2.91
C PHE A 261 -0.57 -13.39 3.44
N ALA A 262 0.31 -12.88 2.60
CA ALA A 262 1.21 -11.77 2.93
C ALA A 262 0.93 -10.56 2.05
N ILE A 263 1.09 -9.34 2.59
CA ILE A 263 0.97 -8.10 1.82
C ILE A 263 2.32 -7.38 1.84
N VAL A 264 2.75 -6.98 0.65
CA VAL A 264 4.00 -6.26 0.39
C VAL A 264 3.66 -4.89 -0.19
N THR A 265 4.41 -3.87 0.19
CA THR A 265 4.33 -2.52 -0.37
C THR A 265 5.71 -1.87 -0.42
N ASP A 266 5.82 -0.72 -1.06
CA ASP A 266 6.99 0.15 -1.01
C ASP A 266 6.70 1.44 -0.26
N THR A 267 7.75 2.19 0.11
CA THR A 267 7.59 3.43 0.89
C THR A 267 7.13 4.63 0.07
N GLY A 268 7.02 4.51 -1.25
CA GLY A 268 6.78 5.64 -2.16
C GLY A 268 7.98 6.56 -2.33
N ASP A 269 7.76 7.74 -2.91
CA ASP A 269 8.79 8.65 -3.40
C ASP A 269 8.67 10.08 -2.84
N GLN A 270 8.28 10.21 -1.57
CA GLN A 270 8.02 11.51 -0.95
C GLN A 270 9.17 12.09 -0.12
N GLY A 271 10.35 11.45 -0.10
CA GLY A 271 11.49 11.85 0.72
C GLY A 271 11.97 13.29 0.50
N THR A 272 11.87 13.80 -0.74
CA THR A 272 12.17 15.20 -1.12
C THR A 272 10.95 15.96 -1.64
N GLY A 273 9.76 15.38 -1.54
CA GLY A 273 8.52 15.89 -2.12
C GLY A 273 8.03 17.21 -1.53
N ARG A 274 8.60 17.68 -0.41
CA ARG A 274 8.16 18.86 0.34
C ARG A 274 6.70 18.78 0.79
N THR A 275 6.19 17.55 0.95
CA THR A 275 4.79 17.26 1.23
C THR A 275 4.52 16.93 2.70
N HIS A 276 5.54 16.93 3.55
CA HIS A 276 5.45 16.74 5.00
C HIS A 276 6.18 17.83 5.77
N THR A 277 5.59 18.26 6.88
CA THR A 277 6.23 19.08 7.93
C THR A 277 5.74 18.68 9.30
N SER A 278 6.56 18.87 10.31
CA SER A 278 6.24 18.52 11.70
C SER A 278 6.89 19.49 12.69
N GLY A 279 6.42 19.46 13.93
CA GLY A 279 6.99 20.27 15.00
C GLY A 279 6.37 20.02 16.36
N ILE A 280 6.72 20.87 17.31
CA ILE A 280 6.26 20.80 18.70
C ILE A 280 5.77 22.17 19.14
N ILE A 281 4.57 22.24 19.71
CA ILE A 281 4.05 23.37 20.49
C ILE A 281 4.50 23.12 21.93
N GLU A 282 5.41 23.93 22.45
CA GLU A 282 6.10 23.61 23.72
C GLU A 282 5.25 23.84 24.96
N LYS A 283 4.37 24.87 24.92
CA LYS A 283 3.55 25.27 26.08
C LYS A 283 2.27 25.98 25.67
N ILE A 284 1.40 26.15 26.62
CA ILE A 284 0.16 26.93 26.47
C ILE A 284 0.51 28.37 26.07
N GLY A 285 -0.20 28.91 25.08
CA GLY A 285 -0.01 30.22 24.50
C GLY A 285 1.03 30.31 23.39
N ASP A 286 1.83 29.25 23.17
CA ASP A 286 2.75 29.19 22.04
C ASP A 286 2.00 29.01 20.72
N THR A 287 2.51 29.68 19.69
CA THR A 287 2.01 29.55 18.31
C THR A 287 3.11 28.97 17.41
N LYS A 288 2.75 27.98 16.60
CA LYS A 288 3.62 27.42 15.56
C LYS A 288 3.00 27.67 14.19
N ASP A 289 3.80 28.22 13.29
CA ASP A 289 3.40 28.54 11.93
C ASP A 289 3.84 27.44 10.95
N ILE A 290 2.89 26.88 10.22
CA ILE A 290 3.10 25.99 9.08
C ILE A 290 3.01 26.85 7.83
N LEU A 291 4.16 27.07 7.18
CA LEU A 291 4.25 27.88 5.97
C LEU A 291 4.30 26.98 4.73
N PHE A 292 3.53 27.32 3.72
CA PHE A 292 3.52 26.60 2.45
C PHE A 292 3.27 27.54 1.28
N ASN A 293 3.77 27.15 0.12
CA ASN A 293 3.53 27.84 -1.13
C ASN A 293 2.47 27.12 -1.94
N ILE A 294 1.55 27.84 -2.53
CA ILE A 294 0.67 27.38 -3.60
C ILE A 294 1.24 27.90 -4.91
N GLY A 295 1.68 26.99 -5.76
CA GLY A 295 2.32 27.31 -7.03
C GLY A 295 1.33 27.54 -8.16
N GLN A 296 1.87 27.97 -9.30
CA GLN A 296 1.11 28.25 -10.50
C GLN A 296 0.30 27.04 -10.97
N GLY A 297 -0.97 27.25 -11.24
CA GLY A 297 -1.88 26.22 -11.75
C GLY A 297 -2.45 25.27 -10.69
N GLN A 298 -2.12 25.45 -9.41
CA GLN A 298 -2.73 24.71 -8.30
C GLN A 298 -4.01 25.41 -7.84
N ASN A 299 -5.15 25.04 -8.39
CA ASN A 299 -6.44 25.68 -8.08
C ASN A 299 -7.09 25.17 -6.79
N SER A 300 -6.69 23.99 -6.32
CA SER A 300 -7.22 23.41 -5.10
C SER A 300 -6.12 22.68 -4.35
N LEU A 301 -6.11 22.78 -3.02
CA LEU A 301 -5.12 22.10 -2.17
C LEU A 301 -5.79 21.56 -0.91
N ILE A 302 -5.46 20.32 -0.54
CA ILE A 302 -5.82 19.75 0.75
C ILE A 302 -4.58 19.61 1.62
N ILE A 303 -4.70 19.96 2.90
CA ILE A 303 -3.66 19.79 3.91
C ILE A 303 -4.27 19.05 5.09
N GLY A 304 -3.71 17.89 5.45
CA GLY A 304 -4.06 17.17 6.67
C GLY A 304 -3.12 17.53 7.80
N VAL A 305 -3.64 18.11 8.89
CA VAL A 305 -2.87 18.39 10.12
C VAL A 305 -3.30 17.39 11.18
N TYR A 306 -2.34 16.76 11.84
CA TYR A 306 -2.59 15.72 12.85
C TYR A 306 -1.95 16.09 14.18
N VAL A 307 -2.76 16.09 15.24
CA VAL A 307 -2.35 16.42 16.61
C VAL A 307 -2.82 15.34 17.59
N ARG A 308 -2.26 15.30 18.79
CA ARG A 308 -2.72 14.39 19.84
C ARG A 308 -4.04 14.89 20.44
N ARG A 309 -5.01 14.02 20.67
CA ARG A 309 -6.32 14.36 21.26
C ARG A 309 -6.23 14.95 22.68
N ILE A 310 -5.13 14.68 23.38
CA ILE A 310 -4.88 15.22 24.73
C ILE A 310 -4.48 16.70 24.70
N ASP A 311 -4.12 17.23 23.52
CA ASP A 311 -3.82 18.63 23.31
C ASP A 311 -5.08 19.37 22.83
N ALA A 312 -5.33 20.57 23.32
CA ALA A 312 -6.32 21.48 22.75
C ALA A 312 -5.57 22.59 22.00
N ILE A 313 -5.87 22.72 20.72
CA ILE A 313 -5.29 23.75 19.86
C ILE A 313 -6.39 24.52 19.14
N SER A 314 -6.10 25.75 18.75
CA SER A 314 -6.90 26.47 17.76
C SER A 314 -6.07 26.79 16.52
N ILE A 315 -6.76 26.91 15.39
CA ILE A 315 -6.14 27.11 14.09
C ILE A 315 -6.49 28.50 13.57
N SER A 316 -5.50 29.15 12.96
CA SER A 316 -5.72 30.35 12.16
C SER A 316 -5.12 30.15 10.77
N ILE A 317 -5.79 30.66 9.73
CA ILE A 317 -5.34 30.52 8.34
C ILE A 317 -5.16 31.92 7.75
N THR A 318 -3.97 32.19 7.20
CA THR A 318 -3.63 33.46 6.57
C THR A 318 -3.34 33.23 5.08
N ALA A 319 -4.04 33.98 4.23
CA ALA A 319 -3.84 33.96 2.78
C ALA A 319 -2.65 34.85 2.36
N PRO A 320 -2.15 34.76 1.12
CA PRO A 320 -1.10 35.63 0.60
C PRO A 320 -1.45 37.13 0.62
N SER A 321 -2.74 37.47 0.59
CA SER A 321 -3.23 38.88 0.75
C SER A 321 -2.99 39.45 2.15
N GLY A 322 -2.68 38.61 3.16
CA GLY A 322 -2.57 38.97 4.56
C GLY A 322 -3.88 38.81 5.34
N ASP A 323 -4.98 38.52 4.67
CA ASP A 323 -6.25 38.25 5.32
C ASP A 323 -6.16 37.00 6.18
N THR A 324 -6.83 36.99 7.33
CA THR A 324 -6.69 35.87 8.30
C THR A 324 -8.03 35.47 8.90
N ILE A 325 -8.35 34.19 8.85
CA ILE A 325 -9.36 33.54 9.67
C ILE A 325 -8.71 33.15 10.99
N LYS A 326 -9.22 33.64 12.11
CA LYS A 326 -8.56 33.48 13.41
C LYS A 326 -9.35 32.57 14.34
N ASN A 327 -8.60 31.86 15.18
CA ASN A 327 -9.10 31.16 16.37
C ASN A 327 -10.26 30.17 16.09
N ILE A 328 -10.07 29.29 15.12
CA ILE A 328 -10.98 28.18 14.87
C ILE A 328 -10.65 27.09 15.90
N PRO A 329 -11.48 26.87 16.94
CA PRO A 329 -11.18 25.88 17.95
C PRO A 329 -11.38 24.48 17.41
N LEU A 330 -10.60 23.51 17.92
CA LEU A 330 -10.91 22.11 17.73
C LEU A 330 -12.25 21.78 18.43
N PRO A 331 -13.21 21.16 17.76
CA PRO A 331 -14.45 20.77 18.40
C PRO A 331 -14.19 19.70 19.46
N THR A 332 -14.79 19.88 20.62
CA THR A 332 -14.73 18.91 21.73
C THR A 332 -15.65 17.69 21.54
N VAL A 333 -16.58 17.77 20.58
CA VAL A 333 -17.57 16.73 20.21
C VAL A 333 -17.67 16.67 18.70
N GLU A 334 -17.84 15.47 18.19
CA GLU A 334 -17.79 15.01 16.80
C GLU A 334 -18.35 15.99 15.75
N GLU A 335 -17.58 16.12 14.66
CA GLU A 335 -17.96 16.60 13.33
C GLU A 335 -18.72 17.96 13.26
N LYS A 336 -17.95 19.04 13.29
CA LYS A 336 -18.40 20.29 12.68
C LYS A 336 -17.52 20.61 11.48
N ASN A 337 -18.11 20.57 10.30
CA ASN A 337 -17.52 21.16 9.11
C ASN A 337 -17.66 22.68 9.21
N ASN A 338 -16.56 23.40 9.15
CA ASN A 338 -16.55 24.85 9.11
C ASN A 338 -16.25 25.29 7.68
N TYR A 339 -17.12 26.09 7.10
CA TYR A 339 -16.98 26.66 5.77
C TYR A 339 -16.70 28.15 5.88
N PHE A 340 -15.64 28.60 5.23
CA PHE A 340 -15.25 30.00 5.19
C PHE A 340 -15.09 30.48 3.75
N ASN A 341 -15.83 31.52 3.37
CA ASN A 341 -15.61 32.21 2.12
C ASN A 341 -14.60 33.33 2.40
N PHE A 342 -13.52 33.36 1.65
CA PHE A 342 -12.40 34.22 1.88
C PHE A 342 -12.03 34.93 0.57
N GLN A 343 -12.60 36.12 0.32
CA GLN A 343 -12.55 36.79 -0.97
C GLN A 343 -12.97 35.85 -2.13
N GLU A 344 -12.00 35.45 -2.99
CA GLU A 344 -12.21 34.49 -4.07
C GLU A 344 -11.96 33.03 -3.67
N ASN A 345 -11.36 32.81 -2.47
CA ASN A 345 -11.04 31.45 -2.00
C ASN A 345 -12.15 30.89 -1.12
N ASN A 346 -12.43 29.59 -1.26
CA ASN A 346 -13.31 28.86 -0.35
C ASN A 346 -12.46 27.92 0.51
N ILE A 347 -12.56 28.04 1.82
CA ILE A 347 -11.82 27.19 2.75
C ILE A 347 -12.80 26.32 3.53
N ASP A 348 -12.65 25.02 3.39
CA ASP A 348 -13.41 24.00 4.12
C ASP A 348 -12.50 23.36 5.16
N ILE A 349 -12.91 23.37 6.44
CA ILE A 349 -12.17 22.72 7.51
C ILE A 349 -13.02 21.59 8.08
N ASN A 350 -12.48 20.37 7.97
CA ASN A 350 -13.14 19.16 8.42
C ASN A 350 -12.29 18.50 9.52
N TYR A 351 -12.94 18.12 10.62
CA TYR A 351 -12.29 17.47 11.75
C TYR A 351 -12.60 15.99 11.77
N PHE A 352 -11.58 15.15 11.99
CA PHE A 352 -11.70 13.71 12.13
C PHE A 352 -11.21 13.28 13.52
N ALA A 353 -12.12 13.28 14.48
CA ALA A 353 -11.80 12.89 15.86
C ALA A 353 -11.73 11.37 16.07
N ASN A 354 -12.24 10.59 15.10
CA ASN A 354 -12.55 9.16 15.27
C ASN A 354 -11.52 8.18 14.70
N GLN A 355 -10.33 8.63 14.33
CA GLN A 355 -9.22 7.69 14.10
C GLN A 355 -8.64 7.25 15.46
N THR A 356 -9.51 6.74 16.28
CA THR A 356 -9.47 6.80 17.74
C THR A 356 -8.59 5.79 18.45
N LEU A 357 -7.99 4.83 17.77
CA LEU A 357 -7.14 3.86 18.48
C LEU A 357 -5.78 4.44 18.87
N THR A 358 -5.31 5.44 18.13
CA THR A 358 -3.99 6.07 18.33
C THR A 358 -4.06 7.38 19.10
N GLY A 359 -5.28 7.87 19.39
CA GLY A 359 -5.46 9.16 20.08
C GLY A 359 -5.06 10.37 19.24
N LEU A 360 -5.14 10.28 17.91
CA LEU A 360 -4.94 11.40 17.00
C LEU A 360 -6.26 12.09 16.64
N VAL A 361 -6.18 13.38 16.39
CA VAL A 361 -7.20 14.18 15.72
C VAL A 361 -6.63 14.64 14.40
N GLY A 362 -7.32 14.33 13.31
CA GLY A 362 -7.00 14.83 11.98
C GLY A 362 -7.84 16.08 11.66
N ILE A 363 -7.23 17.05 11.02
CA ILE A 363 -7.84 18.29 10.58
C ILE A 363 -7.52 18.42 9.11
N ASN A 364 -8.52 18.28 8.24
CA ASN A 364 -8.35 18.53 6.81
C ASN A 364 -8.76 19.95 6.47
N ILE A 365 -7.84 20.69 5.90
CA ILE A 365 -8.02 22.05 5.39
C ILE A 365 -8.04 21.94 3.86
N VAL A 366 -9.19 22.20 3.24
CA VAL A 366 -9.35 22.19 1.77
C VAL A 366 -9.49 23.63 1.32
N ILE A 367 -8.54 24.09 0.49
CA ILE A 367 -8.54 25.42 -0.11
C ILE A 367 -8.95 25.25 -1.57
N LYS A 368 -10.09 25.84 -1.97
CA LYS A 368 -10.60 25.85 -3.34
C LYS A 368 -10.45 27.23 -3.94
N ASN A 369 -10.30 27.32 -5.27
CA ASN A 369 -9.96 28.55 -5.98
C ASN A 369 -8.73 29.21 -5.36
N ALA A 370 -7.71 28.42 -5.10
CA ALA A 370 -6.55 28.81 -4.31
C ALA A 370 -5.74 29.90 -5.02
N THR A 371 -5.45 30.98 -4.32
CA THR A 371 -4.57 32.05 -4.82
C THR A 371 -3.11 31.61 -4.70
N GLU A 372 -2.32 31.84 -5.75
CA GLU A 372 -0.87 31.59 -5.76
C GLU A 372 -0.16 32.42 -4.69
N GLY A 373 0.88 31.85 -4.08
CA GLY A 373 1.71 32.54 -3.10
C GLY A 373 1.84 31.80 -1.77
N VAL A 374 2.39 32.49 -0.79
CA VAL A 374 2.69 31.92 0.52
C VAL A 374 1.47 32.01 1.43
N TRP A 375 1.03 30.84 1.85
CA TRP A 375 -0.03 30.65 2.84
C TRP A 375 0.56 30.26 4.19
N LYS A 376 -0.21 30.48 5.24
CA LYS A 376 0.16 30.13 6.61
C LYS A 376 -0.99 29.52 7.38
N VAL A 377 -0.73 28.38 8.03
CA VAL A 377 -1.58 27.80 9.08
C VAL A 377 -0.87 27.98 10.41
N SER A 378 -1.50 28.69 11.34
CA SER A 378 -0.96 28.90 12.69
C SER A 378 -1.70 28.03 13.69
N LEU A 379 -0.95 27.25 14.48
CA LEU A 379 -1.44 26.37 15.53
C LEU A 379 -1.18 27.04 16.89
N LEU A 380 -2.22 27.44 17.61
CA LEU A 380 -2.12 28.00 18.96
C LEU A 380 -2.43 26.94 20.01
N GLY A 381 -1.50 26.72 20.92
CA GLY A 381 -1.67 25.79 22.04
C GLY A 381 -2.55 26.36 23.15
N GLU A 382 -3.75 25.83 23.33
CA GLU A 382 -4.67 26.18 24.42
C GLU A 382 -4.49 25.28 25.64
N VAL A 383 -4.30 24.00 25.43
CA VAL A 383 -3.87 22.99 26.42
C VAL A 383 -2.83 22.11 25.77
N ILE A 384 -1.65 22.04 26.35
CA ILE A 384 -0.53 21.28 25.77
C ILE A 384 -0.03 20.25 26.76
N VAL A 385 -0.06 18.98 26.33
CA VAL A 385 0.46 17.82 27.05
C VAL A 385 1.57 17.15 26.24
N SER A 386 1.34 16.95 24.92
CA SER A 386 2.32 16.42 23.97
C SER A 386 2.87 17.51 23.07
N GLY A 387 2.00 18.33 22.51
CA GLY A 387 2.30 19.41 21.59
C GLY A 387 2.80 18.96 20.20
N LEU A 388 2.97 17.66 19.97
CA LEU A 388 3.44 17.14 18.68
C LEU A 388 2.39 17.33 17.59
N TYR A 389 2.81 17.90 16.47
CA TYR A 389 1.99 17.98 15.26
C TYR A 389 2.76 17.52 14.03
N ASP A 390 2.03 16.98 13.07
CA ASP A 390 2.49 16.71 11.72
C ASP A 390 1.46 17.22 10.71
N ALA A 391 1.93 17.61 9.53
CA ALA A 391 1.06 18.02 8.45
C ALA A 391 1.53 17.41 7.12
N TRP A 392 0.59 16.91 6.34
CA TRP A 392 0.84 16.35 5.00
C TRP A 392 -0.02 17.04 3.95
N MET A 393 0.55 17.14 2.76
CA MET A 393 -0.11 17.46 1.50
C MET A 393 -0.21 16.18 0.65
N PRO A 394 -0.99 16.17 -0.44
CA PRO A 394 -0.93 15.11 -1.45
C PRO A 394 0.51 14.85 -1.91
N GLN A 395 0.74 13.69 -2.52
CA GLN A 395 2.03 13.34 -3.09
C GLN A 395 2.49 14.41 -4.08
N ALA A 396 3.81 14.64 -4.17
CA ALA A 396 4.40 15.71 -4.96
C ALA A 396 4.03 15.65 -6.45
N GLU A 397 3.91 14.46 -7.00
CA GLU A 397 3.49 14.20 -8.39
C GLU A 397 2.03 14.59 -8.69
N LEU A 398 1.23 14.79 -7.65
CA LEU A 398 -0.16 15.24 -7.75
C LEU A 398 -0.32 16.75 -7.55
N LEU A 399 0.78 17.46 -7.26
CA LEU A 399 0.81 18.89 -7.04
C LEU A 399 1.34 19.62 -8.28
N LYS A 400 0.86 20.85 -8.50
CA LYS A 400 1.26 21.68 -9.63
C LYS A 400 2.19 22.82 -9.19
N GLY A 401 3.00 23.26 -10.14
CA GLY A 401 3.93 24.37 -9.93
C GLY A 401 4.93 24.06 -8.80
N ASN A 402 5.22 25.09 -7.99
CA ASN A 402 6.12 24.94 -6.83
C ASN A 402 5.32 24.84 -5.51
N THR A 403 4.22 24.05 -5.53
CA THR A 403 3.40 23.80 -4.34
C THR A 403 4.15 22.91 -3.36
N GLY A 404 4.11 23.26 -2.07
CA GLY A 404 4.75 22.47 -1.02
C GLY A 404 5.06 23.29 0.23
N PHE A 405 5.41 22.59 1.33
CA PHE A 405 5.85 23.26 2.56
C PHE A 405 7.16 24.01 2.36
N LEU A 406 7.29 25.17 3.03
CA LEU A 406 8.53 25.95 3.00
C LEU A 406 9.60 25.39 3.95
N ASN A 407 9.16 24.75 5.02
CA ASN A 407 10.03 24.07 5.99
C ASN A 407 9.68 22.57 6.04
N PRO A 408 9.97 21.81 4.95
CA PRO A 408 9.64 20.39 4.90
C PRO A 408 10.55 19.56 5.80
N VAL A 409 10.01 18.43 6.27
CA VAL A 409 10.74 17.40 7.00
C VAL A 409 10.73 16.10 6.19
N SER A 410 11.90 15.52 5.95
CA SER A 410 12.03 14.33 5.10
C SER A 410 11.71 13.02 5.80
N ASN A 411 11.71 12.97 7.14
CA ASN A 411 11.28 11.80 7.89
C ASN A 411 9.75 11.68 7.90
N THR A 412 9.23 10.47 8.13
CA THR A 412 7.79 10.16 8.13
C THR A 412 7.11 10.53 6.80
N THR A 413 7.86 10.32 5.69
CA THR A 413 7.40 10.51 4.31
C THR A 413 7.08 9.19 3.60
N LEU A 414 7.19 8.05 4.30
CA LEU A 414 6.65 6.79 3.80
C LEU A 414 5.12 6.92 3.62
N LEU A 415 4.61 6.39 2.51
CA LEU A 415 3.18 6.47 2.20
C LEU A 415 2.36 5.46 3.02
N THR A 416 1.12 5.82 3.33
CA THR A 416 0.11 4.85 3.76
C THR A 416 -0.17 3.88 2.58
N PRO A 417 -0.13 2.51 2.78
CA PRO A 417 -0.32 1.82 4.06
C PRO A 417 0.97 1.26 4.72
N CYS A 418 2.15 1.83 4.52
CA CYS A 418 3.39 1.30 5.13
C CYS A 418 3.36 1.22 6.66
N ALA A 419 2.50 2.00 7.33
CA ALA A 419 2.37 1.99 8.78
C ALA A 419 1.49 0.85 9.31
N ALA A 420 0.84 0.05 8.45
CA ALA A 420 0.05 -1.11 8.87
C ALA A 420 0.92 -2.13 9.62
N LEU A 421 0.33 -2.79 10.64
CA LEU A 421 1.00 -3.89 11.34
C LEU A 421 1.20 -5.06 10.36
N ASP A 422 2.34 -5.72 10.46
CA ASP A 422 2.66 -6.93 9.70
C ASP A 422 2.71 -6.78 8.16
N ILE A 423 2.55 -5.58 7.63
CA ILE A 423 2.90 -5.30 6.24
C ILE A 423 4.42 -5.40 6.07
N ILE A 424 4.86 -5.87 4.91
CA ILE A 424 6.28 -5.98 4.59
C ILE A 424 6.60 -4.86 3.61
N SER A 425 7.44 -3.90 4.01
CA SER A 425 7.73 -2.72 3.20
C SER A 425 9.21 -2.62 2.80
N THR A 426 9.47 -1.94 1.70
CA THR A 426 10.84 -1.63 1.25
C THR A 426 10.96 -0.18 0.82
N SER A 427 12.07 0.45 1.19
CA SER A 427 12.60 1.63 0.49
C SER A 427 13.48 1.19 -0.67
N TYR A 428 13.99 2.12 -1.47
CA TYR A 428 14.88 1.77 -2.57
C TYR A 428 16.13 2.64 -2.63
N TYR A 429 17.19 2.06 -3.20
CA TYR A 429 18.49 2.70 -3.37
C TYR A 429 19.05 2.45 -4.77
N ASN A 430 20.06 3.20 -5.17
CA ASN A 430 20.81 2.94 -6.38
C ASN A 430 21.85 1.85 -6.12
N GLN A 431 21.58 0.64 -6.61
CA GLN A 431 22.48 -0.50 -6.44
C GLN A 431 23.76 -0.43 -7.29
N ILE A 432 23.84 0.49 -8.27
CA ILE A 432 24.99 0.64 -9.15
C ILE A 432 26.14 1.32 -8.39
N ASP A 433 25.83 2.37 -7.64
CA ASP A 433 26.81 3.17 -6.89
C ASP A 433 26.61 3.09 -5.36
N ASN A 434 25.63 2.32 -4.91
CA ASN A 434 25.30 2.10 -3.51
C ASN A 434 24.87 3.37 -2.76
N THR A 435 24.22 4.29 -3.44
CA THR A 435 23.75 5.57 -2.88
C THR A 435 22.26 5.53 -2.51
N VAL A 436 21.89 6.32 -1.50
CA VAL A 436 20.49 6.55 -1.14
C VAL A 436 19.80 7.31 -2.27
N ILE A 437 18.62 6.90 -2.63
CA ILE A 437 17.73 7.71 -3.47
C ILE A 437 16.95 8.67 -2.55
N GLU A 438 17.24 9.95 -2.66
CA GLU A 438 16.68 10.98 -1.75
C GLU A 438 15.16 11.08 -1.82
N THR A 439 14.56 10.77 -2.97
CA THR A 439 13.10 10.73 -3.16
C THR A 439 12.44 9.55 -2.47
N SER A 440 13.16 8.44 -2.23
CA SER A 440 12.58 7.29 -1.54
C SER A 440 11.95 7.70 -0.20
N GLY A 441 10.73 7.25 0.06
CA GLY A 441 10.00 7.58 1.28
C GLY A 441 10.77 7.10 2.52
N LYS A 442 10.83 7.95 3.55
CA LYS A 442 11.62 7.72 4.77
C LYS A 442 10.70 7.47 5.97
N GLY A 443 11.17 6.53 6.82
CA GLY A 443 10.53 6.25 8.12
C GLY A 443 10.83 7.32 9.17
N TYR A 444 10.50 7.12 10.42
CA TYR A 444 9.65 6.05 10.91
C TYR A 444 8.18 6.49 10.88
N PRO A 445 7.22 5.56 10.78
CA PRO A 445 5.82 5.90 10.99
C PRO A 445 5.58 6.36 12.45
N ARG A 446 4.48 7.09 12.66
CA ARG A 446 4.17 7.68 14.00
C ARG A 446 3.81 6.66 15.08
N ASN A 447 3.54 5.42 14.73
CA ASN A 447 3.26 4.33 15.69
C ASN A 447 4.53 3.74 16.34
N GLY A 448 5.71 4.27 16.04
CA GLY A 448 6.99 3.83 16.60
C GLY A 448 7.54 2.53 16.01
N LYS A 449 6.93 1.97 14.97
CA LYS A 449 7.48 0.84 14.24
C LYS A 449 8.71 1.25 13.44
N ILE A 450 9.51 0.27 13.09
CA ILE A 450 10.66 0.45 12.21
C ILE A 450 10.24 0.04 10.80
N GLU A 451 9.94 1.06 9.98
CA GLU A 451 9.72 0.97 8.54
C GLU A 451 10.55 2.04 7.84
N PRO A 452 11.11 1.73 6.66
CA PRO A 452 10.98 0.49 5.89
C PRO A 452 11.54 -0.74 6.61
N SER A 453 11.01 -1.94 6.28
CA SER A 453 11.52 -3.21 6.81
C SER A 453 12.94 -3.48 6.31
N VAL A 454 13.14 -3.32 5.01
CA VAL A 454 14.41 -3.51 4.30
C VAL A 454 14.54 -2.47 3.19
N THR A 455 15.71 -2.41 2.56
CA THR A 455 15.94 -1.59 1.37
C THR A 455 16.42 -2.47 0.22
N ILE A 456 15.94 -2.20 -1.00
CA ILE A 456 16.24 -2.99 -2.20
C ILE A 456 16.69 -2.06 -3.34
N GLY A 457 17.61 -2.52 -4.20
CA GLY A 457 18.00 -1.80 -5.40
C GLY A 457 16.81 -1.63 -6.35
N GLY A 458 16.56 -0.41 -6.80
CA GLY A 458 15.40 -0.09 -7.63
C GLY A 458 15.71 0.77 -8.85
N VAL A 459 16.96 0.79 -9.34
CA VAL A 459 17.39 1.65 -10.45
C VAL A 459 17.75 0.82 -11.68
N ASN A 460 17.21 1.19 -12.83
CA ASN A 460 17.48 0.55 -14.14
C ASN A 460 17.26 -0.98 -14.12
N ILE A 461 16.22 -1.42 -13.47
CA ILE A 461 15.87 -2.85 -13.38
C ILE A 461 15.21 -3.29 -14.67
N LEU A 462 15.81 -4.30 -15.34
CA LEU A 462 15.28 -4.87 -16.57
C LEU A 462 13.98 -5.62 -16.28
N THR A 463 12.92 -5.28 -17.00
CA THR A 463 11.60 -5.89 -16.85
C THR A 463 10.84 -5.96 -18.17
N VAL A 464 9.57 -6.37 -18.11
CA VAL A 464 8.68 -6.51 -19.26
C VAL A 464 7.90 -5.22 -19.48
N GLY A 465 7.97 -4.68 -20.70
CA GLY A 465 7.11 -3.58 -21.16
C GLY A 465 5.88 -4.07 -21.91
N LEU A 466 5.03 -3.13 -22.31
CA LEU A 466 3.88 -3.40 -23.17
C LEU A 466 4.32 -3.90 -24.56
N ASN A 467 3.43 -4.54 -25.28
CA ASN A 467 3.67 -5.03 -26.65
C ASN A 467 4.88 -5.96 -26.76
N ASN A 468 5.09 -6.80 -25.74
CA ASN A 468 6.20 -7.77 -25.71
C ASN A 468 7.61 -7.13 -25.75
N SER A 469 7.77 -5.88 -25.34
CA SER A 469 9.06 -5.22 -25.20
C SER A 469 9.76 -5.59 -23.89
N LEU A 470 11.08 -5.30 -23.82
CA LEU A 470 11.82 -5.19 -22.57
C LEU A 470 12.11 -3.72 -22.32
N VAL A 471 12.02 -3.31 -21.05
CA VAL A 471 12.24 -1.93 -20.61
C VAL A 471 13.04 -1.90 -19.31
N LEU A 472 13.62 -0.75 -18.97
CA LEU A 472 14.18 -0.52 -17.64
C LEU A 472 13.15 0.19 -16.78
N GLY A 473 12.95 -0.32 -15.57
CA GLY A 473 12.15 0.33 -14.53
C GLY A 473 13.03 0.92 -13.43
N THR A 474 12.71 2.14 -12.99
CA THR A 474 13.35 2.78 -11.83
C THR A 474 12.27 3.32 -10.90
N GLY A 475 12.39 3.01 -9.60
CA GLY A 475 11.47 3.51 -8.57
C GLY A 475 11.14 2.52 -7.47
N GLY A 476 10.38 2.99 -6.49
CA GLY A 476 9.87 2.19 -5.37
C GLY A 476 9.08 0.97 -5.85
N ALA A 477 8.31 1.13 -6.94
CA ALA A 477 7.53 0.05 -7.53
C ALA A 477 8.39 -1.16 -7.96
N MET A 478 9.62 -0.95 -8.46
CA MET A 478 10.53 -2.04 -8.82
C MET A 478 11.10 -2.73 -7.58
N ALA A 479 11.52 -1.97 -6.58
CA ALA A 479 12.02 -2.54 -5.32
C ALA A 479 10.94 -3.36 -4.60
N GLY A 480 9.71 -2.85 -4.54
CA GLY A 480 8.57 -3.59 -3.97
C GLY A 480 8.21 -4.86 -4.74
N ALA A 481 8.32 -4.84 -6.07
CA ALA A 481 8.13 -6.03 -6.90
C ALA A 481 9.20 -7.10 -6.63
N ILE A 482 10.48 -6.71 -6.49
CA ILE A 482 11.56 -7.61 -6.09
C ILE A 482 11.28 -8.20 -4.71
N LEU A 483 10.83 -7.37 -3.75
CA LEU A 483 10.45 -7.84 -2.41
C LEU A 483 9.31 -8.86 -2.46
N ALA A 484 8.27 -8.61 -3.26
CA ALA A 484 7.15 -9.55 -3.43
C ALA A 484 7.62 -10.90 -3.99
N GLY A 485 8.55 -10.88 -4.97
CA GLY A 485 9.21 -12.08 -5.46
C GLY A 485 9.99 -12.82 -4.37
N ALA A 486 10.79 -12.09 -3.56
CA ALA A 486 11.53 -12.68 -2.43
C ALA A 486 10.61 -13.34 -1.40
N VAL A 487 9.46 -12.71 -1.08
CA VAL A 487 8.46 -13.32 -0.18
C VAL A 487 7.87 -14.59 -0.79
N ALA A 488 7.65 -14.63 -2.11
CA ALA A 488 7.18 -15.84 -2.79
C ALA A 488 8.21 -16.98 -2.71
N LEU A 489 9.51 -16.69 -2.83
CA LEU A 489 10.58 -17.69 -2.63
C LEU A 489 10.61 -18.23 -1.20
N ILE A 490 10.43 -17.35 -0.20
CA ILE A 490 10.36 -17.76 1.23
C ILE A 490 9.15 -18.66 1.48
N TYR A 491 8.00 -18.35 0.88
CA TYR A 491 6.82 -19.21 0.98
C TYR A 491 7.03 -20.59 0.32
N GLN A 492 7.65 -20.61 -0.87
CA GLN A 492 8.02 -21.89 -1.51
C GLN A 492 8.91 -22.71 -0.58
N TRP A 493 10.05 -22.14 -0.15
CA TRP A 493 10.97 -22.83 0.75
C TRP A 493 10.28 -23.35 2.01
N GLY A 494 9.53 -22.48 2.69
CA GLY A 494 9.01 -22.81 4.03
C GLY A 494 7.84 -23.77 4.00
N ILE A 495 6.82 -23.47 3.20
CA ILE A 495 5.54 -24.19 3.24
C ILE A 495 5.44 -25.21 2.11
N VAL A 496 5.74 -24.84 0.85
CA VAL A 496 5.62 -25.77 -0.29
C VAL A 496 6.62 -26.90 -0.15
N ASP A 497 7.90 -26.58 0.10
CA ASP A 497 8.98 -27.57 0.25
C ASP A 497 9.05 -28.17 1.66
N GLY A 498 8.22 -27.69 2.59
CA GLY A 498 8.04 -28.28 3.92
C GLY A 498 9.10 -27.97 4.96
N ASN A 499 10.03 -27.04 4.69
CA ASN A 499 11.13 -26.74 5.60
C ASN A 499 10.68 -26.00 6.87
N PHE A 500 9.61 -25.20 6.81
CA PHE A 500 9.12 -24.43 7.94
C PHE A 500 7.62 -24.15 7.90
N GLN A 501 6.81 -25.11 8.32
CA GLN A 501 5.33 -25.05 8.29
C GLN A 501 4.72 -23.98 9.20
N GLY A 502 5.48 -23.44 10.15
CA GLY A 502 5.06 -22.36 11.04
C GLY A 502 5.26 -20.95 10.48
N LEU A 503 5.46 -20.81 9.16
CA LEU A 503 5.70 -19.54 8.52
C LEU A 503 4.41 -18.70 8.46
N PHE A 504 4.53 -17.38 8.74
CA PHE A 504 3.47 -16.38 8.63
C PHE A 504 4.11 -14.99 8.46
N PRO A 505 3.38 -13.94 8.03
CA PRO A 505 3.98 -12.67 7.62
C PRO A 505 5.02 -12.07 8.57
N PRO A 506 4.81 -11.93 9.89
CA PRO A 506 5.85 -11.47 10.82
C PRO A 506 7.15 -12.30 10.81
N ARG A 507 7.05 -13.61 10.63
CA ARG A 507 8.25 -14.47 10.53
C ARG A 507 8.97 -14.30 9.21
N ILE A 508 8.22 -14.12 8.11
CA ILE A 508 8.79 -13.77 6.80
C ILE A 508 9.56 -12.47 6.91
N LYS A 509 8.97 -11.45 7.53
CA LYS A 509 9.60 -10.15 7.79
C LYS A 509 10.91 -10.31 8.60
N ASN A 510 10.92 -11.13 9.63
CA ASN A 510 12.12 -11.41 10.43
C ASN A 510 13.21 -12.13 9.61
N LEU A 511 12.85 -13.07 8.73
CA LEU A 511 13.82 -13.72 7.83
C LEU A 511 14.43 -12.72 6.87
N LEU A 512 13.63 -11.83 6.27
CA LEU A 512 14.12 -10.75 5.41
C LEU A 512 15.07 -9.81 6.16
N ILE A 513 14.71 -9.40 7.38
CA ILE A 513 15.55 -8.54 8.23
C ILE A 513 16.88 -9.23 8.59
N ALA A 514 16.83 -10.53 8.92
CA ALA A 514 18.04 -11.31 9.21
C ALA A 514 18.97 -11.46 8.00
N SER A 515 18.41 -11.29 6.80
CA SER A 515 19.11 -11.42 5.52
C SER A 515 19.61 -10.08 4.97
N THR A 516 19.64 -9.02 5.81
CA THR A 516 20.13 -7.71 5.39
C THR A 516 21.63 -7.55 5.58
N VAL A 517 22.28 -6.91 4.60
CA VAL A 517 23.66 -6.45 4.66
C VAL A 517 23.69 -4.99 5.11
N LYS A 518 24.67 -4.66 5.94
CA LYS A 518 24.83 -3.34 6.55
C LYS A 518 26.14 -2.70 6.10
N ASP A 519 26.10 -1.42 5.74
CA ASP A 519 27.30 -0.67 5.40
C ASP A 519 28.10 -0.30 6.64
N GLU A 520 29.42 -0.33 6.54
CA GLU A 520 30.29 0.12 7.62
C GLU A 520 30.06 1.61 7.93
N GLY A 521 30.08 1.96 9.21
CA GLY A 521 29.93 3.33 9.68
C GLY A 521 28.48 3.87 9.72
N LYS A 522 27.49 3.08 9.27
CA LYS A 522 26.06 3.45 9.40
C LYS A 522 25.42 2.75 10.60
N VAL A 523 24.52 3.46 11.27
CA VAL A 523 23.71 2.90 12.36
C VAL A 523 22.42 2.32 11.79
N TYR A 524 22.07 1.13 12.20
CA TYR A 524 20.85 0.42 11.84
C TYR A 524 20.06 -0.03 13.08
N PRO A 525 18.71 -0.04 13.02
CA PRO A 525 17.90 0.45 11.93
C PRO A 525 17.90 1.97 11.81
N ASN A 526 17.60 2.50 10.63
CA ASN A 526 17.42 3.94 10.41
C ASN A 526 16.28 4.25 9.43
N THR A 527 15.93 5.52 9.30
CA THR A 527 14.74 5.96 8.55
C THR A 527 14.83 5.76 7.03
N GLU A 528 16.02 5.61 6.47
CA GLU A 528 16.25 5.46 5.03
C GLU A 528 16.39 4.00 4.60
N TRP A 529 17.14 3.23 5.39
CA TRP A 529 17.56 1.86 5.06
C TRP A 529 16.78 0.80 5.84
N GLY A 530 15.91 1.19 6.77
CA GLY A 530 15.30 0.25 7.70
C GLY A 530 16.34 -0.59 8.43
N PHE A 531 16.22 -1.91 8.35
CA PHE A 531 17.22 -2.83 8.95
C PHE A 531 18.44 -3.10 8.05
N GLY A 532 18.45 -2.62 6.80
CA GLY A 532 19.56 -2.74 5.87
C GLY A 532 19.14 -3.19 4.46
N LYS A 533 20.14 -3.42 3.60
CA LYS A 533 19.96 -3.84 2.22
C LYS A 533 19.67 -5.34 2.16
N LEU A 534 18.56 -5.74 1.54
CA LEU A 534 18.26 -7.16 1.32
C LEU A 534 19.31 -7.76 0.38
N SER A 535 19.92 -8.87 0.81
CA SER A 535 20.83 -9.69 0.01
C SER A 535 20.21 -11.07 -0.23
N PHE A 536 20.11 -11.48 -1.49
CA PHE A 536 19.60 -12.82 -1.82
C PHE A 536 20.55 -13.93 -1.38
N ASP A 537 21.86 -13.72 -1.43
CA ASP A 537 22.84 -14.69 -0.90
C ASP A 537 22.66 -14.89 0.60
N ALA A 538 22.56 -13.79 1.36
CA ALA A 538 22.29 -13.85 2.81
C ALA A 538 20.89 -14.45 3.11
N LEU A 539 19.91 -14.22 2.24
CA LEU A 539 18.59 -14.82 2.37
C LEU A 539 18.68 -16.34 2.25
N PHE A 540 19.31 -16.86 1.20
CA PHE A 540 19.43 -18.30 1.01
C PHE A 540 20.28 -18.97 2.09
N GLU A 541 21.34 -18.29 2.57
CA GLU A 541 22.11 -18.75 3.72
C GLU A 541 21.23 -18.82 4.98
N THR A 542 20.46 -17.79 5.26
CA THR A 542 19.52 -17.73 6.39
C THR A 542 18.48 -18.86 6.33
N LEU A 543 17.90 -19.10 5.15
CA LEU A 543 16.94 -20.17 4.92
C LEU A 543 17.59 -21.55 5.12
N PHE A 544 18.81 -21.75 4.60
CA PHE A 544 19.56 -23.00 4.76
C PHE A 544 19.91 -23.27 6.24
N ILE A 545 20.40 -22.27 6.96
CA ILE A 545 20.68 -22.39 8.40
C ILE A 545 19.40 -22.72 9.17
N THR A 546 18.30 -22.03 8.86
CA THR A 546 17.00 -22.27 9.52
C THR A 546 16.46 -23.68 9.26
N SER A 547 16.66 -24.25 8.07
CA SER A 547 16.30 -25.63 7.75
C SER A 547 17.09 -26.66 8.56
N ASN A 548 18.37 -26.35 8.83
CA ASN A 548 19.28 -27.24 9.55
C ASN A 548 19.23 -27.08 11.09
N ILE A 549 18.59 -26.03 11.60
CA ILE A 549 18.25 -25.97 13.02
C ILE A 549 17.14 -27.01 13.24
N ASN A 550 17.55 -28.24 13.52
CA ASN A 550 16.65 -29.24 14.07
C ASN A 550 15.99 -28.63 15.31
N ILE A 551 14.74 -28.21 15.17
CA ILE A 551 13.84 -28.03 16.31
C ILE A 551 13.67 -29.45 16.85
N THR A 552 14.68 -29.86 17.61
CA THR A 552 14.69 -31.15 18.28
C THR A 552 13.40 -31.24 19.08
N ASN A 553 12.50 -32.08 18.53
CA ASN A 553 11.42 -32.77 19.20
C ASN A 553 10.76 -32.00 20.35
N PRO A 554 9.55 -31.44 20.18
CA PRO A 554 8.80 -30.84 21.29
C PRO A 554 8.58 -31.82 22.47
N LYS A 555 8.84 -33.12 22.29
CA LYS A 555 8.79 -34.14 23.34
C LYS A 555 9.85 -33.95 24.45
N ARG A 556 10.89 -33.14 24.26
CA ARG A 556 11.94 -32.94 25.29
C ARG A 556 11.70 -31.73 26.22
N ILE A 557 10.75 -30.85 25.89
CA ILE A 557 10.41 -29.69 26.74
C ILE A 557 9.41 -30.05 27.86
N LEU A 558 8.76 -31.22 27.78
CA LEU A 558 7.75 -31.67 28.76
C LEU A 558 8.30 -32.52 29.92
N LYS A 559 9.61 -32.50 30.18
CA LYS A 559 10.19 -33.12 31.36
C LYS A 559 10.84 -32.07 32.27
N ASP A 560 10.06 -31.10 32.69
CA ASP A 560 10.41 -30.33 33.89
C ASP A 560 9.20 -30.31 34.82
N GLU A 561 9.35 -30.93 35.96
CA GLU A 561 8.35 -31.09 37.01
C GLU A 561 8.12 -29.74 37.71
N GLY A 562 7.33 -28.90 37.09
CA GLY A 562 6.84 -27.68 37.68
C GLY A 562 5.56 -27.25 37.00
N ASN A 563 4.48 -27.03 37.76
CA ASN A 563 3.19 -26.49 37.32
C ASN A 563 3.38 -25.18 36.53
N ARG A 564 3.71 -25.27 35.24
CA ARG A 564 3.70 -24.14 34.31
C ARG A 564 2.55 -24.36 33.34
N GLU A 565 1.50 -23.61 33.50
CA GLU A 565 0.41 -23.53 32.53
C GLU A 565 0.92 -22.79 31.28
N LEU A 566 0.83 -23.47 30.12
CA LEU A 566 1.13 -22.87 28.82
C LEU A 566 -0.19 -22.39 28.22
N TYR A 567 -0.37 -21.08 28.10
CA TYR A 567 -1.50 -20.50 27.38
C TYR A 567 -1.16 -20.45 25.89
N VAL A 568 -1.92 -21.17 25.09
CA VAL A 568 -1.80 -21.15 23.64
C VAL A 568 -3.05 -20.49 23.07
N CYS A 569 -2.89 -19.36 22.40
CA CYS A 569 -3.98 -18.75 21.65
C CYS A 569 -4.20 -19.55 20.36
N ILE A 570 -5.26 -20.32 20.30
CA ILE A 570 -5.66 -21.09 19.12
C ILE A 570 -6.87 -20.40 18.49
N PRO A 571 -6.87 -20.05 17.20
CA PRO A 571 -8.06 -19.57 16.53
C PRO A 571 -9.23 -20.54 16.73
N GLU A 572 -10.44 -20.00 16.97
CA GLU A 572 -11.62 -20.79 17.34
C GLU A 572 -11.92 -21.90 16.32
N GLU A 573 -11.64 -21.67 15.07
CA GLU A 573 -11.84 -22.63 13.99
C GLU A 573 -10.90 -23.85 14.09
N ILE A 574 -9.64 -23.64 14.51
CA ILE A 574 -8.68 -24.71 14.80
C ILE A 574 -9.08 -25.44 16.08
N TYR A 575 -9.54 -24.72 17.09
CA TYR A 575 -10.04 -25.31 18.32
C TYR A 575 -11.24 -26.24 18.08
N ARG A 576 -12.20 -25.84 17.24
CA ARG A 576 -13.33 -26.69 16.83
C ARG A 576 -12.86 -27.96 16.12
N ARG A 577 -11.95 -27.87 15.14
CA ARG A 577 -11.37 -29.03 14.44
C ARG A 577 -10.60 -29.98 15.37
N LEU A 578 -9.87 -29.45 16.34
CA LEU A 578 -9.16 -30.26 17.32
C LEU A 578 -10.15 -30.96 18.28
N LYS A 579 -11.22 -30.28 18.68
CA LYS A 579 -12.26 -30.82 19.54
C LYS A 579 -13.04 -31.96 18.86
N ASP A 580 -13.36 -31.81 17.56
CA ASP A 580 -14.10 -32.81 16.78
C ASP A 580 -13.24 -34.04 16.43
N ASN A 581 -11.90 -33.94 16.50
CA ASN A 581 -10.99 -35.07 16.26
C ASN A 581 -10.44 -35.73 17.54
N LEU A 582 -10.75 -35.21 18.72
CA LEU A 582 -10.29 -35.72 20.02
C LEU A 582 -11.44 -36.37 20.84
N LEU A 583 -12.66 -36.35 20.34
CA LEU A 583 -13.82 -37.09 20.84
C LEU A 583 -14.25 -38.16 19.82
#